data_d545a6b04be3ec873c7ba2d2e4813b46
#
_entry.id   d545a6b04be3ec873c7ba2d2e4813b46
#
_cell.length_a   1.000
_cell.length_b   1.000
_cell.length_c   1.000
_cell.angle_alpha   90.00
_cell.angle_beta   90.00
_cell.angle_gamma   90.00
#
_symmetry.space_group_name_H-M   'P 1'
#
loop_
_entity.id
_entity.type
_entity.pdbx_description
1 polymer ?
#
loop_
_entity_poly.entity_id
_entity_poly.type
_entity_poly.pdbx_seq_one_letter_code
_entity_poly.pdbx_strand_id
1 'polypeptide(L)'
;IQYGKKAKEEGKDDVFRLMMRTRDPEIVWDLLTKHVSRTQSFVNRFALEQFNKIIDGLANENHHVLSKSQRELKSEQEQLKKFRRKELLALRRVPMEIAAERNTWYHLGVISDSQFIYCLKRMLEPIKEHVDNNFNPMPQVYVDEYRPVRDKISELMERTEAMLSTTRFNEYDDVLSEADKLKDELSVIRKHHYDRMQSDHDVSNLKISLVYLNILQE
;
A
#
# COMPACT_ATOMS: atom_id res chain seq x y z
N ILE A 1 -3.29 -14.90 -19.05
CA ILE A 1 -3.33 -14.10 -17.80
C ILE A 1 -4.07 -14.86 -16.66
N GLN A 2 -5.12 -15.64 -16.94
CA GLN A 2 -5.83 -16.45 -15.92
C GLN A 2 -5.01 -17.66 -15.41
N TYR A 3 -4.21 -18.28 -16.23
CA TYR A 3 -3.37 -19.45 -15.85
C TYR A 3 -2.27 -19.06 -14.84
N GLY A 4 -1.66 -17.89 -14.96
CA GLY A 4 -0.64 -17.42 -14.03
C GLY A 4 -1.16 -17.07 -12.63
N LYS A 5 -2.41 -16.61 -12.51
CA LYS A 5 -3.07 -16.37 -11.21
C LYS A 5 -3.40 -17.67 -10.48
N LYS A 6 -3.90 -18.69 -11.19
CA LYS A 6 -4.22 -20.00 -10.60
C LYS A 6 -2.98 -20.71 -10.06
N ALA A 7 -1.90 -20.76 -10.82
CA ALA A 7 -0.64 -21.38 -10.37
C ALA A 7 -0.01 -20.65 -9.16
N LYS A 8 -0.14 -19.31 -9.06
CA LYS A 8 0.29 -18.56 -7.88
C LYS A 8 -0.58 -18.81 -6.64
N GLU A 9 -1.88 -19.02 -6.79
CA GLU A 9 -2.78 -19.38 -5.67
C GLU A 9 -2.52 -20.82 -5.18
N GLU A 10 -2.31 -21.77 -6.10
CA GLU A 10 -2.01 -23.17 -5.75
C GLU A 10 -0.71 -23.29 -4.94
N GLY A 11 0.37 -22.60 -5.32
CA GLY A 11 1.62 -22.62 -4.56
C GLY A 11 1.54 -21.98 -3.18
N LYS A 12 0.64 -20.99 -2.98
CA LYS A 12 0.39 -20.37 -1.67
C LYS A 12 -0.43 -21.28 -0.75
N ASP A 13 -1.38 -22.02 -1.28
CA ASP A 13 -2.15 -23.00 -0.51
C ASP A 13 -1.30 -24.19 -0.07
N ASP A 14 -0.27 -24.56 -0.82
CA ASP A 14 0.65 -25.64 -0.44
C ASP A 14 1.49 -25.30 0.80
N VAL A 15 1.92 -24.05 0.98
CA VAL A 15 2.63 -23.62 2.19
C VAL A 15 1.74 -23.76 3.43
N PHE A 16 0.48 -23.36 3.37
CA PHE A 16 -0.46 -23.52 4.49
C PHE A 16 -0.77 -24.99 4.77
N ARG A 17 -0.89 -25.83 3.75
CA ARG A 17 -1.02 -27.28 3.93
C ARG A 17 0.19 -27.90 4.64
N LEU A 18 1.39 -27.43 4.29
CA LEU A 18 2.62 -27.88 4.94
C LEU A 18 2.65 -27.45 6.41
N MET A 19 2.32 -26.19 6.74
CA MET A 19 2.18 -25.70 8.11
C MET A 19 1.19 -26.54 8.91
N MET A 20 0.06 -26.97 8.31
CA MET A 20 -0.96 -27.76 8.99
C MET A 20 -0.56 -29.23 9.19
N ARG A 21 0.34 -29.77 8.38
CA ARG A 21 0.81 -31.17 8.47
C ARG A 21 2.02 -31.34 9.37
N THR A 22 2.86 -30.33 9.48
CA THR A 22 4.07 -30.40 10.29
C THR A 22 3.73 -30.41 11.79
N ARG A 23 4.49 -31.21 12.59
CA ARG A 23 4.32 -31.29 14.05
C ARG A 23 5.32 -30.42 14.80
N ASP A 24 6.38 -30.02 14.13
CA ASP A 24 7.45 -29.20 14.72
C ASP A 24 7.04 -27.72 14.70
N PRO A 25 6.89 -27.07 15.86
CA PRO A 25 6.48 -25.67 15.96
C PRO A 25 7.49 -24.70 15.38
N GLU A 26 8.79 -24.98 15.45
CA GLU A 26 9.84 -24.12 14.87
C GLU A 26 9.74 -24.09 13.34
N ILE A 27 9.47 -25.25 12.72
CA ILE A 27 9.24 -25.33 11.28
C ILE A 27 7.96 -24.57 10.90
N VAL A 28 6.88 -24.67 11.69
CA VAL A 28 5.65 -23.88 11.45
C VAL A 28 5.97 -22.39 11.49
N TRP A 29 6.74 -21.95 12.50
CA TRP A 29 7.14 -20.56 12.64
C TRP A 29 7.99 -20.08 11.46
N ASP A 30 9.00 -20.84 11.05
CA ASP A 30 9.87 -20.50 9.92
C ASP A 30 9.07 -20.36 8.60
N LEU A 31 8.15 -21.28 8.34
CA LEU A 31 7.26 -21.22 7.18
C LEU A 31 6.34 -20.01 7.23
N LEU A 32 5.79 -19.68 8.41
CA LEU A 32 4.93 -18.54 8.61
C LEU A 32 5.70 -17.22 8.37
N THR A 33 6.88 -17.09 8.95
CA THR A 33 7.76 -15.93 8.77
C THR A 33 8.10 -15.70 7.29
N LYS A 34 8.49 -16.76 6.58
CA LYS A 34 8.78 -16.68 5.15
C LYS A 34 7.56 -16.30 4.33
N HIS A 35 6.38 -16.82 4.71
CA HIS A 35 5.13 -16.46 4.03
C HIS A 35 4.79 -14.97 4.24
N VAL A 36 4.84 -14.49 5.48
CA VAL A 36 4.55 -13.09 5.83
C VAL A 36 5.52 -12.14 5.12
N SER A 37 6.84 -12.39 5.16
CA SER A 37 7.84 -11.55 4.48
C SER A 37 7.60 -11.48 2.97
N ARG A 38 7.25 -12.60 2.33
CA ARG A 38 6.90 -12.62 0.90
C ARG A 38 5.61 -11.85 0.60
N THR A 39 4.65 -11.91 1.51
CA THR A 39 3.39 -11.16 1.37
C THR A 39 3.66 -9.68 1.50
N GLN A 40 4.46 -9.24 2.47
CA GLN A 40 4.86 -7.84 2.65
C GLN A 40 5.60 -7.29 1.41
N SER A 41 6.60 -8.00 0.89
CA SER A 41 7.30 -7.61 -0.34
C SER A 41 6.33 -7.49 -1.52
N PHE A 42 5.40 -8.44 -1.68
CA PHE A 42 4.38 -8.38 -2.71
C PHE A 42 3.43 -7.19 -2.53
N VAL A 43 2.93 -6.96 -1.31
CA VAL A 43 1.99 -5.85 -1.02
C VAL A 43 2.66 -4.50 -1.23
N ASN A 44 3.91 -4.34 -0.81
CA ASN A 44 4.67 -3.10 -1.03
C ASN A 44 4.80 -2.78 -2.54
N ARG A 45 5.20 -3.75 -3.35
CA ARG A 45 5.30 -3.58 -4.81
C ARG A 45 3.94 -3.34 -5.46
N PHE A 46 2.91 -4.07 -5.04
CA PHE A 46 1.54 -3.87 -5.51
C PHE A 46 1.04 -2.47 -5.14
N ALA A 47 1.29 -2.01 -3.91
CA ALA A 47 0.90 -0.69 -3.46
C ALA A 47 1.56 0.42 -4.29
N LEU A 48 2.86 0.31 -4.58
CA LEU A 48 3.57 1.25 -5.45
C LEU A 48 2.97 1.28 -6.87
N GLU A 49 2.69 0.11 -7.44
CA GLU A 49 2.06 0.02 -8.77
C GLU A 49 0.68 0.69 -8.78
N GLN A 50 -0.16 0.43 -7.76
CA GLN A 50 -1.49 1.02 -7.67
C GLN A 50 -1.42 2.53 -7.40
N PHE A 51 -0.53 2.99 -6.54
CA PHE A 51 -0.30 4.40 -6.29
C PHE A 51 0.00 5.16 -7.59
N ASN A 52 0.96 4.68 -8.37
CA ASN A 52 1.31 5.30 -9.64
C ASN A 52 0.15 5.26 -10.66
N LYS A 53 -0.58 4.14 -10.75
CA LYS A 53 -1.76 4.03 -11.63
C LYS A 53 -2.88 5.00 -11.25
N ILE A 54 -3.10 5.21 -9.96
CA ILE A 54 -4.15 6.12 -9.47
C ILE A 54 -3.79 7.57 -9.80
N ILE A 55 -2.55 7.98 -9.56
CA ILE A 55 -2.07 9.33 -9.88
C ILE A 55 -2.08 9.56 -11.39
N ASP A 56 -1.58 8.63 -12.19
CA ASP A 56 -1.61 8.72 -13.65
C ASP A 56 -3.06 8.70 -14.19
N GLY A 57 -3.93 7.93 -13.54
CA GLY A 57 -5.35 7.87 -13.87
C GLY A 57 -6.06 9.21 -13.66
N LEU A 58 -5.70 9.95 -12.61
CA LEU A 58 -6.20 11.30 -12.37
C LEU A 58 -5.61 12.29 -13.41
N ALA A 59 -4.29 12.30 -13.57
CA ALA A 59 -3.60 13.23 -14.47
C ALA A 59 -4.05 13.11 -15.94
N ASN A 60 -4.45 11.90 -16.36
CA ASN A 60 -4.89 11.61 -17.73
C ASN A 60 -6.42 11.41 -17.82
N GLU A 61 -7.18 11.68 -16.78
CA GLU A 61 -8.63 11.50 -16.69
C GLU A 61 -9.10 10.10 -17.16
N ASN A 62 -8.35 9.06 -16.79
CA ASN A 62 -8.52 7.72 -17.32
C ASN A 62 -9.44 6.84 -16.45
N HIS A 63 -10.74 6.89 -16.72
CA HIS A 63 -11.78 6.09 -16.06
C HIS A 63 -11.48 4.59 -16.04
N HIS A 64 -10.92 4.05 -17.14
CA HIS A 64 -10.65 2.61 -17.25
C HIS A 64 -9.57 2.18 -16.27
N VAL A 65 -8.48 2.94 -16.17
CA VAL A 65 -7.38 2.68 -15.24
C VAL A 65 -7.86 2.75 -13.80
N LEU A 66 -8.61 3.79 -13.42
CA LEU A 66 -9.15 3.96 -12.07
C LEU A 66 -10.14 2.83 -11.69
N SER A 67 -11.04 2.46 -12.59
CA SER A 67 -11.98 1.35 -12.37
C SER A 67 -11.27 0.00 -12.28
N LYS A 68 -10.17 -0.19 -12.98
CA LYS A 68 -9.33 -1.40 -12.87
C LYS A 68 -8.61 -1.43 -11.54
N SER A 69 -8.01 -0.31 -11.10
CA SER A 69 -7.36 -0.18 -9.79
C SER A 69 -8.32 -0.48 -8.65
N GLN A 70 -9.56 0.02 -8.72
CA GLN A 70 -10.59 -0.26 -7.72
C GLN A 70 -10.88 -1.77 -7.56
N ARG A 71 -10.99 -2.49 -8.69
CA ARG A 71 -11.21 -3.94 -8.67
C ARG A 71 -10.00 -4.70 -8.15
N GLU A 72 -8.79 -4.28 -8.53
CA GLU A 72 -7.53 -4.89 -8.09
C GLU A 72 -7.33 -4.69 -6.59
N LEU A 73 -7.54 -3.48 -6.05
CA LEU A 73 -7.46 -3.20 -4.60
C LEU A 73 -8.49 -3.99 -3.80
N LYS A 74 -9.73 -4.11 -4.30
CA LYS A 74 -10.75 -4.93 -3.64
C LYS A 74 -10.36 -6.41 -3.60
N SER A 75 -9.88 -6.93 -4.72
CA SER A 75 -9.43 -8.34 -4.83
C SER A 75 -8.27 -8.62 -3.86
N GLU A 76 -7.29 -7.72 -3.78
CA GLU A 76 -6.14 -7.87 -2.89
C GLU A 76 -6.55 -7.79 -1.42
N GLN A 77 -7.43 -6.86 -1.05
CA GLN A 77 -7.98 -6.78 0.30
C GLN A 77 -8.66 -8.09 0.74
N GLU A 78 -9.43 -8.71 -0.15
CA GLU A 78 -10.08 -9.99 0.14
C GLU A 78 -9.06 -11.13 0.27
N GLN A 79 -8.00 -11.11 -0.52
CA GLN A 79 -6.92 -12.10 -0.45
C GLN A 79 -6.14 -11.99 0.86
N LEU A 80 -5.77 -10.78 1.29
CA LEU A 80 -5.12 -10.55 2.58
C LEU A 80 -5.97 -11.02 3.75
N LYS A 81 -7.29 -10.79 3.71
CA LYS A 81 -8.21 -11.34 4.73
C LYS A 81 -8.19 -12.87 4.79
N LYS A 82 -8.12 -13.55 3.64
CA LYS A 82 -8.02 -15.02 3.57
C LYS A 82 -6.70 -15.51 4.15
N PHE A 83 -5.57 -14.85 3.81
CA PHE A 83 -4.26 -15.18 4.35
C PHE A 83 -4.23 -15.02 5.86
N ARG A 84 -4.68 -13.89 6.38
CA ARG A 84 -4.74 -13.63 7.82
C ARG A 84 -5.48 -14.74 8.59
N ARG A 85 -6.60 -15.24 8.06
CA ARG A 85 -7.32 -16.36 8.69
C ARG A 85 -6.47 -17.63 8.75
N LYS A 86 -5.76 -17.97 7.67
CA LYS A 86 -4.88 -19.15 7.60
C LYS A 86 -3.65 -18.99 8.49
N GLU A 87 -3.06 -17.81 8.52
CA GLU A 87 -1.92 -17.44 9.37
C GLU A 87 -2.26 -17.56 10.85
N LEU A 88 -3.42 -17.06 11.27
CA LEU A 88 -3.90 -17.19 12.65
C LEU A 88 -4.10 -18.67 13.06
N LEU A 89 -4.53 -19.53 12.14
CA LEU A 89 -4.60 -20.97 12.40
C LEU A 89 -3.22 -21.60 12.55
N ALA A 90 -2.24 -21.16 11.77
CA ALA A 90 -0.85 -21.61 11.90
C ALA A 90 -0.22 -21.13 13.24
N LEU A 91 -0.45 -19.86 13.62
CA LEU A 91 0.01 -19.30 14.88
C LEU A 91 -0.48 -20.07 16.11
N ARG A 92 -1.70 -20.57 16.11
CA ARG A 92 -2.25 -21.39 17.22
C ARG A 92 -1.47 -22.69 17.44
N ARG A 93 -0.66 -23.11 16.50
CA ARG A 93 0.17 -24.31 16.60
C ARG A 93 1.56 -24.04 17.13
N VAL A 94 1.93 -22.77 17.25
CA VAL A 94 3.21 -22.35 17.82
C VAL A 94 3.05 -22.19 19.33
N PRO A 95 3.92 -22.77 20.17
CA PRO A 95 3.89 -22.62 21.61
C PRO A 95 3.96 -21.15 22.03
N MET A 96 3.32 -20.83 23.16
CA MET A 96 3.19 -19.46 23.66
C MET A 96 4.54 -18.79 23.92
N GLU A 97 5.54 -19.57 24.32
CA GLU A 97 6.90 -19.11 24.58
C GLU A 97 7.58 -18.56 23.31
N ILE A 98 7.37 -19.24 22.18
CA ILE A 98 7.89 -18.81 20.86
C ILE A 98 7.03 -17.68 20.30
N ALA A 99 5.71 -17.78 20.44
CA ALA A 99 4.77 -16.80 19.89
C ALA A 99 4.85 -15.46 20.63
N ALA A 100 5.08 -15.43 21.95
CA ALA A 100 5.06 -14.21 22.77
C ALA A 100 6.12 -13.20 22.33
N GLU A 101 7.35 -13.64 22.05
CA GLU A 101 8.43 -12.75 21.61
C GLU A 101 8.26 -12.23 20.19
N ARG A 102 7.61 -13.01 19.32
CA ARG A 102 7.58 -12.80 17.88
C ARG A 102 6.22 -12.32 17.35
N ASN A 103 5.20 -12.39 18.19
CA ASN A 103 3.82 -12.02 17.83
C ASN A 103 3.68 -10.54 17.45
N THR A 104 4.40 -9.65 18.11
CA THR A 104 4.40 -8.21 17.82
C THR A 104 4.84 -7.94 16.38
N TRP A 105 5.94 -8.58 15.93
CA TRP A 105 6.41 -8.45 14.55
C TRP A 105 5.35 -8.89 13.52
N TYR A 106 4.72 -10.04 13.76
CA TYR A 106 3.65 -10.55 12.90
C TYR A 106 2.47 -9.55 12.79
N HIS A 107 1.99 -9.07 13.94
CA HIS A 107 0.87 -8.13 13.96
C HIS A 107 1.20 -6.80 13.28
N LEU A 108 2.39 -6.26 13.49
CA LEU A 108 2.83 -5.02 12.84
C LEU A 108 2.87 -5.18 11.32
N GLY A 109 3.41 -6.28 10.81
CA GLY A 109 3.43 -6.57 9.39
C GLY A 109 2.04 -6.66 8.77
N VAL A 110 1.13 -7.41 9.38
CA VAL A 110 -0.25 -7.55 8.91
C VAL A 110 -1.04 -6.23 8.96
N ILE A 111 -0.79 -5.40 9.98
CA ILE A 111 -1.39 -4.07 10.08
C ILE A 111 -0.87 -3.18 8.95
N SER A 112 0.43 -3.15 8.72
CA SER A 112 1.07 -2.36 7.67
C SER A 112 0.50 -2.70 6.29
N ASP A 113 0.43 -3.99 5.93
CA ASP A 113 -0.15 -4.44 4.66
C ASP A 113 -1.60 -3.96 4.47
N SER A 114 -2.39 -4.03 5.54
CA SER A 114 -3.78 -3.58 5.52
C SER A 114 -3.90 -2.07 5.38
N GLN A 115 -2.98 -1.30 5.99
CA GLN A 115 -2.96 0.16 5.91
C GLN A 115 -2.63 0.63 4.49
N PHE A 116 -1.66 0.05 3.80
CA PHE A 116 -1.38 0.38 2.40
C PHE A 116 -2.63 0.28 1.52
N ILE A 117 -3.34 -0.84 1.60
CA ILE A 117 -4.57 -1.04 0.81
C ILE A 117 -5.66 -0.04 1.21
N TYR A 118 -5.77 0.28 2.49
CA TYR A 118 -6.75 1.23 3.01
C TYR A 118 -6.48 2.66 2.51
N CYS A 119 -5.24 3.16 2.63
CA CYS A 119 -4.86 4.48 2.15
C CYS A 119 -5.08 4.62 0.64
N LEU A 120 -4.65 3.63 -0.16
CA LEU A 120 -4.87 3.63 -1.61
C LEU A 120 -6.35 3.67 -1.98
N LYS A 121 -7.22 2.99 -1.24
CA LYS A 121 -8.67 3.05 -1.47
C LYS A 121 -9.24 4.42 -1.13
N ARG A 122 -8.84 5.01 -0.02
CA ARG A 122 -9.28 6.35 0.39
C ARG A 122 -8.80 7.42 -0.58
N MET A 123 -7.62 7.27 -1.15
CA MET A 123 -7.12 8.14 -2.21
C MET A 123 -7.89 7.94 -3.52
N LEU A 124 -8.17 6.70 -3.90
CA LEU A 124 -8.83 6.36 -5.16
C LEU A 124 -10.29 6.82 -5.22
N GLU A 125 -11.06 6.70 -4.13
CA GLU A 125 -12.50 6.98 -4.13
C GLU A 125 -12.83 8.41 -4.61
N PRO A 126 -12.29 9.50 -4.02
CA PRO A 126 -12.56 10.87 -4.47
C PRO A 126 -11.94 11.16 -5.84
N ILE A 127 -10.81 10.57 -6.19
CA ILE A 127 -10.19 10.69 -7.52
C ILE A 127 -11.14 10.11 -8.58
N LYS A 128 -11.64 8.91 -8.34
CA LYS A 128 -12.54 8.24 -9.28
C LYS A 128 -13.86 8.99 -9.42
N GLU A 129 -14.44 9.46 -8.32
CA GLU A 129 -15.64 10.29 -8.35
C GLU A 129 -15.41 11.57 -9.17
N HIS A 130 -14.26 12.21 -9.01
CA HIS A 130 -13.89 13.42 -9.74
C HIS A 130 -13.84 13.17 -11.26
N VAL A 131 -13.14 12.11 -11.69
CA VAL A 131 -12.99 11.76 -13.10
C VAL A 131 -14.30 11.23 -13.69
N ASP A 132 -15.06 10.41 -12.98
CA ASP A 132 -16.34 9.87 -13.44
C ASP A 132 -17.40 10.97 -13.68
N ASN A 133 -17.33 12.07 -12.95
CA ASN A 133 -18.23 13.22 -13.10
C ASN A 133 -17.69 14.28 -14.08
N ASN A 134 -16.57 14.06 -14.74
CA ASN A 134 -15.93 14.99 -15.67
C ASN A 134 -15.77 16.41 -15.08
N PHE A 135 -15.29 16.48 -13.83
CA PHE A 135 -14.96 17.75 -13.20
C PHE A 135 -13.68 18.34 -13.80
N ASN A 136 -13.38 19.62 -13.49
CA ASN A 136 -12.21 20.30 -14.02
C ASN A 136 -10.92 19.50 -13.79
N PRO A 137 -10.04 19.38 -14.79
CA PRO A 137 -8.78 18.65 -14.66
C PRO A 137 -7.89 19.25 -13.57
N MET A 138 -6.96 18.45 -13.06
CA MET A 138 -6.01 18.90 -12.05
C MET A 138 -5.15 20.04 -12.59
N PRO A 139 -5.10 21.22 -11.90
CA PRO A 139 -4.23 22.32 -12.30
C PRO A 139 -2.76 21.90 -12.38
N GLN A 140 -2.04 22.40 -13.39
CA GLN A 140 -0.64 22.06 -13.61
C GLN A 140 0.25 22.38 -12.40
N VAL A 141 -0.08 23.44 -11.66
CA VAL A 141 0.65 23.80 -10.43
C VAL A 141 0.60 22.71 -9.37
N TYR A 142 -0.49 21.96 -9.24
CA TYR A 142 -0.59 20.83 -8.31
C TYR A 142 0.24 19.63 -8.79
N VAL A 143 0.19 19.36 -10.10
CA VAL A 143 0.99 18.30 -10.72
C VAL A 143 2.50 18.56 -10.51
N ASP A 144 2.96 19.78 -10.73
CA ASP A 144 4.37 20.15 -10.59
C ASP A 144 4.83 20.15 -9.12
N GLU A 145 3.97 20.53 -8.19
CA GLU A 145 4.24 20.47 -6.75
C GLU A 145 4.30 19.03 -6.23
N TYR A 146 3.43 18.15 -6.72
CA TYR A 146 3.33 16.78 -6.25
C TYR A 146 4.34 15.82 -6.91
N ARG A 147 4.81 16.10 -8.11
CA ARG A 147 5.73 15.23 -8.86
C ARG A 147 6.99 14.83 -8.06
N PRO A 148 7.74 15.78 -7.46
CA PRO A 148 8.93 15.41 -6.67
C PRO A 148 8.58 14.57 -5.44
N VAL A 149 7.42 14.78 -4.83
CA VAL A 149 6.91 13.97 -3.72
C VAL A 149 6.63 12.54 -4.19
N ARG A 150 5.95 12.37 -5.32
CA ARG A 150 5.67 11.08 -5.94
C ARG A 150 6.96 10.30 -6.22
N ASP A 151 7.97 10.97 -6.77
CA ASP A 151 9.24 10.34 -7.10
C ASP A 151 9.95 9.85 -5.84
N LYS A 152 9.96 10.66 -4.76
CA LYS A 152 10.52 10.26 -3.46
C LYS A 152 9.76 9.09 -2.82
N ILE A 153 8.42 9.10 -2.86
CA ILE A 153 7.61 7.97 -2.38
C ILE A 153 7.97 6.70 -3.14
N SER A 154 8.09 6.79 -4.46
CA SER A 154 8.43 5.64 -5.31
C SER A 154 9.80 5.08 -4.96
N GLU A 155 10.80 5.94 -4.82
CA GLU A 155 12.16 5.54 -4.42
C GLU A 155 12.19 4.87 -3.04
N LEU A 156 11.54 5.46 -2.04
CA LEU A 156 11.47 4.88 -0.69
C LEU A 156 10.78 3.52 -0.67
N MET A 157 9.70 3.37 -1.44
CA MET A 157 8.99 2.08 -1.56
C MET A 157 9.81 1.03 -2.29
N GLU A 158 10.57 1.40 -3.33
CA GLU A 158 11.48 0.48 -4.05
C GLU A 158 12.64 0.02 -3.15
N ARG A 159 13.26 0.93 -2.38
CA ARG A 159 14.30 0.59 -1.41
C ARG A 159 13.76 -0.32 -0.29
N THR A 160 12.54 -0.03 0.19
CA THR A 160 11.86 -0.88 1.17
C THR A 160 11.60 -2.29 0.60
N GLU A 161 11.13 -2.39 -0.65
CA GLU A 161 10.92 -3.67 -1.33
C GLU A 161 12.23 -4.46 -1.48
N ALA A 162 13.31 -3.79 -1.86
CA ALA A 162 14.63 -4.42 -1.97
C ALA A 162 15.12 -4.99 -0.63
N MET A 163 14.90 -4.27 0.48
CA MET A 163 15.21 -4.78 1.83
C MET A 163 14.35 -5.98 2.21
N LEU A 164 13.04 -5.93 1.96
CA LEU A 164 12.12 -7.01 2.26
C LEU A 164 12.40 -8.28 1.44
N SER A 165 12.71 -8.12 0.16
CA SER A 165 12.96 -9.25 -0.76
C SER A 165 14.30 -9.95 -0.49
N THR A 166 15.32 -9.18 -0.09
CA THR A 166 16.67 -9.70 0.19
C THR A 166 16.88 -10.04 1.65
N THR A 167 15.97 -9.65 2.55
CA THR A 167 16.13 -9.72 4.02
C THR A 167 17.38 -9.01 4.53
N ARG A 168 17.85 -7.98 3.82
CA ARG A 168 18.99 -7.14 4.19
C ARG A 168 18.50 -5.75 4.52
N PHE A 169 18.67 -5.32 5.76
CA PHE A 169 18.13 -4.06 6.29
C PHE A 169 19.23 -3.02 6.52
N ASN A 170 20.26 -3.01 5.69
CA ASN A 170 21.41 -2.10 5.85
C ASN A 170 21.04 -0.62 5.66
N GLU A 171 19.98 -0.32 4.90
CA GLU A 171 19.53 1.05 4.61
C GLU A 171 18.31 1.46 5.46
N TYR A 172 17.97 0.67 6.49
CA TYR A 172 16.75 0.91 7.27
C TYR A 172 16.71 2.31 7.90
N ASP A 173 17.80 2.72 8.56
CA ASP A 173 17.86 4.02 9.24
C ASP A 173 17.82 5.20 8.23
N ASP A 174 18.45 5.04 7.07
CA ASP A 174 18.43 6.05 6.02
C ASP A 174 17.03 6.20 5.41
N VAL A 175 16.37 5.07 5.08
CA VAL A 175 15.00 5.06 4.56
C VAL A 175 14.02 5.67 5.56
N LEU A 176 14.15 5.35 6.84
CA LEU A 176 13.32 5.91 7.90
C LEU A 176 13.51 7.43 8.02
N SER A 177 14.76 7.89 8.04
CA SER A 177 15.11 9.33 8.11
C SER A 177 14.56 10.10 6.90
N GLU A 178 14.67 9.54 5.70
CA GLU A 178 14.13 10.15 4.49
C GLU A 178 12.60 10.16 4.47
N ALA A 179 11.94 9.10 4.97
CA ALA A 179 10.50 9.06 5.11
C ALA A 179 9.98 10.13 6.08
N ASP A 180 10.68 10.38 7.21
CA ASP A 180 10.33 11.45 8.14
C ASP A 180 10.47 12.85 7.49
N LYS A 181 11.54 13.09 6.74
CA LYS A 181 11.71 14.34 5.98
C LYS A 181 10.60 14.55 4.96
N LEU A 182 10.22 13.48 4.24
CA LEU A 182 9.14 13.54 3.26
C LEU A 182 7.79 13.86 3.93
N LYS A 183 7.53 13.32 5.11
CA LYS A 183 6.34 13.63 5.92
C LYS A 183 6.30 15.11 6.32
N ASP A 184 7.44 15.69 6.67
CA ASP A 184 7.55 17.12 6.98
C ASP A 184 7.29 17.97 5.74
N GLU A 185 7.88 17.62 4.59
CA GLU A 185 7.62 18.27 3.29
C GLU A 185 6.13 18.23 2.93
N LEU A 186 5.49 17.07 3.04
CA LEU A 186 4.05 16.92 2.81
C LEU A 186 3.22 17.80 3.74
N SER A 187 3.64 17.98 4.99
CA SER A 187 2.97 18.86 5.93
C SER A 187 3.05 20.34 5.51
N VAL A 188 4.19 20.77 4.95
CA VAL A 188 4.36 22.12 4.39
C VAL A 188 3.49 22.30 3.15
N ILE A 189 3.49 21.34 2.22
CA ILE A 189 2.68 21.40 1.00
C ILE A 189 1.19 21.48 1.35
N ARG A 190 0.72 20.67 2.30
CA ARG A 190 -0.67 20.72 2.78
C ARG A 190 -1.03 22.11 3.32
N LYS A 191 -0.16 22.71 4.13
CA LYS A 191 -0.39 24.04 4.68
C LYS A 191 -0.51 25.07 3.57
N HIS A 192 0.41 25.08 2.61
CA HIS A 192 0.35 25.98 1.45
C HIS A 192 -0.92 25.76 0.63
N HIS A 193 -1.35 24.53 0.50
CA HIS A 193 -2.60 24.23 -0.21
C HIS A 193 -3.84 24.77 0.51
N TYR A 194 -3.91 24.63 1.85
CA TYR A 194 -4.96 25.25 2.64
C TYR A 194 -5.00 26.78 2.48
N ASP A 195 -3.84 27.43 2.52
CA ASP A 195 -3.74 28.89 2.34
C ASP A 195 -4.25 29.29 0.94
N ARG A 196 -3.93 28.51 -0.09
CA ARG A 196 -4.48 28.72 -1.46
C ARG A 196 -5.98 28.57 -1.49
N MET A 197 -6.53 27.50 -0.90
CA MET A 197 -7.99 27.27 -0.85
C MET A 197 -8.75 28.39 -0.15
N GLN A 198 -8.17 29.02 0.87
CA GLN A 198 -8.78 30.14 1.58
C GLN A 198 -8.77 31.43 0.76
N SER A 199 -7.77 31.61 -0.09
CA SER A 199 -7.61 32.81 -0.96
C SER A 199 -8.31 32.67 -2.31
N ASP A 200 -8.57 31.44 -2.76
CA ASP A 200 -9.26 31.16 -4.02
C ASP A 200 -10.77 31.25 -3.83
N HIS A 201 -11.41 32.22 -4.48
CA HIS A 201 -12.85 32.41 -4.45
C HIS A 201 -13.57 31.68 -5.60
N ASP A 202 -12.83 30.93 -6.43
CA ASP A 202 -13.41 30.19 -7.55
C ASP A 202 -13.94 28.83 -7.08
N VAL A 203 -15.25 28.75 -6.91
CA VAL A 203 -15.97 27.54 -6.52
C VAL A 203 -15.74 26.38 -7.50
N SER A 204 -15.41 26.68 -8.77
CA SER A 204 -15.17 25.67 -9.80
C SER A 204 -13.93 24.81 -9.50
N ASN A 205 -12.95 25.36 -8.80
CA ASN A 205 -11.71 24.70 -8.41
C ASN A 205 -11.80 23.96 -7.06
N LEU A 206 -12.86 24.20 -6.29
CA LEU A 206 -12.97 23.63 -4.93
C LEU A 206 -12.93 22.09 -4.92
N LYS A 207 -13.61 21.47 -5.90
CA LYS A 207 -13.68 19.98 -5.97
C LYS A 207 -12.30 19.36 -6.20
N ILE A 208 -11.55 19.87 -7.17
CA ILE A 208 -10.21 19.35 -7.45
C ILE A 208 -9.23 19.69 -6.32
N SER A 209 -9.39 20.83 -5.67
CA SER A 209 -8.59 21.21 -4.50
C SER A 209 -8.82 20.25 -3.32
N LEU A 210 -10.04 19.78 -3.10
CA LEU A 210 -10.35 18.78 -2.09
C LEU A 210 -9.79 17.40 -2.45
N VAL A 211 -9.82 17.01 -3.73
CA VAL A 211 -9.18 15.77 -4.20
C VAL A 211 -7.67 15.83 -3.98
N TYR A 212 -7.04 16.95 -4.33
CA TYR A 212 -5.60 17.14 -4.10
C TYR A 212 -5.23 17.10 -2.61
N LEU A 213 -6.03 17.75 -1.75
CA LEU A 213 -5.85 17.67 -0.31
C LEU A 213 -5.93 16.24 0.21
N ASN A 214 -6.87 15.44 -0.29
CA ASN A 214 -6.98 14.02 0.06
C ASN A 214 -5.72 13.24 -0.36
N ILE A 215 -5.19 13.48 -1.55
CA ILE A 215 -3.93 12.85 -2.01
C ILE A 215 -2.77 13.18 -1.06
N LEU A 216 -2.69 14.42 -0.58
CA LEU A 216 -1.65 14.86 0.35
C LEU A 216 -1.82 14.30 1.77
N GLN A 217 -2.99 13.79 2.13
CA GLN A 217 -3.29 13.24 3.46
C GLN A 217 -3.05 11.74 3.55
N GLU A 218 -3.32 10.99 2.48
CA GLU A 218 -3.24 9.52 2.47
C GLU A 218 -1.86 9.01 2.12
#